data_3199a51b171747ec242fd8d7800744b4
#
_entry.id   3199a51b171747ec242fd8d7800744b4
#
_cell.length_a   1.000
_cell.length_b   1.000
_cell.length_c   1.000
_cell.angle_alpha   90.00
_cell.angle_beta   90.00
_cell.angle_gamma   90.00
#
_symmetry.space_group_name_H-M   'P 1'
#
loop_
_entity.id
_entity.type
_entity.pdbx_description
1 polymer ?
#
loop_
_entity_poly.entity_id
_entity_poly.type
_entity_poly.pdbx_seq_one_letter_code
_entity_poly.pdbx_strand_id
1 'polypeptide(L)'
;MKKSGFIVIICFLCLFLSSCGKKSETGISLYYINEARTGFVEKKITCKSKTQEAIVKELYDKLRKLSADGTSKAPSDYMVINDVALEGGILYLNFASGYTGLSDKDKALFRTAVSKTMSSLDFVEYVRIYENGSPITDSNGVDIGLLNNQSFITDSNSDDEIDTTEAVIYYSDSVGSSLVGEKKTITYDKNTPVEKVILKHIIDGPSGNGNKRTVPSNLRILSVYTKKGTCYVNFDSSFLNSLADVSADVTIYSIVDTLCGLSGIQRVQIMVDGSSDWNFRESYSLSEPYERNLDSVKKEK
;
A
#
# COMPACT_ATOMS: atom_id res chain seq x y z
N MET A 1 -62.33 -53.77 24.18
CA MET A 1 -61.53 -52.65 24.66
C MET A 1 -60.62 -52.23 23.54
N LYS A 2 -61.00 -51.24 22.73
CA LYS A 2 -60.21 -50.68 21.59
C LYS A 2 -59.74 -49.31 21.97
N LYS A 3 -58.45 -49.06 22.05
CA LYS A 3 -57.89 -47.72 22.23
C LYS A 3 -57.70 -47.08 20.88
N SER A 4 -58.40 -45.97 20.67
CA SER A 4 -58.32 -45.11 19.53
C SER A 4 -57.12 -44.14 19.70
N GLY A 5 -56.13 -44.25 18.81
CA GLY A 5 -55.01 -43.32 18.76
C GLY A 5 -55.36 -42.12 17.88
N PHE A 6 -55.24 -40.93 18.46
CA PHE A 6 -55.45 -39.66 17.80
C PHE A 6 -54.16 -39.23 17.13
N ILE A 7 -54.13 -39.23 15.81
CA ILE A 7 -52.97 -38.74 15.02
C ILE A 7 -53.18 -37.22 14.80
N VAL A 8 -52.33 -36.41 15.44
CA VAL A 8 -52.24 -34.97 15.18
C VAL A 8 -51.33 -34.75 14.02
N ILE A 9 -51.88 -34.36 12.88
CA ILE A 9 -51.09 -33.93 11.70
C ILE A 9 -50.74 -32.45 11.93
N ILE A 10 -49.45 -32.19 12.24
CA ILE A 10 -48.90 -30.82 12.27
C ILE A 10 -48.53 -30.45 10.82
N CYS A 11 -49.35 -29.61 10.19
CA CYS A 11 -49.00 -28.97 8.95
C CYS A 11 -47.87 -27.92 9.18
N PHE A 12 -46.65 -28.28 8.80
CA PHE A 12 -45.53 -27.35 8.78
C PHE A 12 -45.66 -26.43 7.56
N LEU A 13 -46.20 -25.25 7.78
CA LEU A 13 -46.34 -24.19 6.76
C LEU A 13 -44.93 -23.59 6.52
N CYS A 14 -44.19 -24.12 5.52
CA CYS A 14 -42.95 -23.54 5.06
C CYS A 14 -43.25 -22.20 4.37
N LEU A 15 -43.06 -21.12 5.13
CA LEU A 15 -42.94 -19.78 4.56
C LEU A 15 -41.63 -19.69 3.81
N PHE A 16 -41.69 -19.85 2.50
CA PHE A 16 -40.60 -19.45 1.62
C PHE A 16 -40.47 -17.91 1.66
N LEU A 17 -39.59 -17.43 2.53
CA LEU A 17 -39.09 -16.09 2.42
C LEU A 17 -38.20 -16.02 1.16
N SER A 18 -38.76 -15.54 0.08
CA SER A 18 -38.02 -15.14 -1.10
C SER A 18 -37.09 -14.02 -0.70
N SER A 19 -35.89 -14.40 -0.19
CA SER A 19 -34.79 -13.48 -0.07
C SER A 19 -34.41 -13.06 -1.49
N CYS A 20 -34.76 -11.85 -1.86
CA CYS A 20 -34.30 -11.19 -3.05
C CYS A 20 -32.80 -10.87 -2.81
N GLY A 21 -31.95 -11.89 -2.91
CA GLY A 21 -30.53 -11.73 -2.93
C GLY A 21 -30.14 -10.94 -4.16
N LYS A 22 -29.64 -9.71 -3.98
CA LYS A 22 -28.86 -9.05 -5.02
C LYS A 22 -27.84 -10.07 -5.48
N LYS A 23 -27.93 -10.54 -6.73
CA LYS A 23 -26.84 -11.29 -7.38
C LYS A 23 -25.62 -10.39 -7.29
N SER A 24 -24.63 -10.75 -6.48
CA SER A 24 -23.31 -10.17 -6.60
C SER A 24 -22.86 -10.50 -8.01
N GLU A 25 -22.66 -9.49 -8.84
CA GLU A 25 -22.06 -9.69 -10.15
C GLU A 25 -20.64 -10.21 -9.90
N THR A 26 -20.46 -11.51 -10.07
CA THR A 26 -19.16 -12.18 -9.98
C THR A 26 -18.37 -11.85 -11.25
N GLY A 27 -17.70 -10.70 -11.23
CA GLY A 27 -16.88 -10.24 -12.33
C GLY A 27 -15.68 -9.45 -11.83
N ILE A 28 -14.57 -9.53 -12.58
CA ILE A 28 -13.37 -8.74 -12.33
C ILE A 28 -13.61 -7.30 -12.79
N SER A 29 -13.21 -6.32 -12.00
CA SER A 29 -13.39 -4.90 -12.31
C SER A 29 -12.27 -4.39 -13.21
N LEU A 30 -12.64 -3.81 -14.36
CA LEU A 30 -11.77 -3.00 -15.21
C LEU A 30 -12.07 -1.53 -14.99
N TYR A 31 -11.05 -0.73 -14.73
CA TYR A 31 -11.16 0.71 -14.53
C TYR A 31 -10.60 1.46 -15.73
N TYR A 32 -11.50 1.84 -16.63
CA TYR A 32 -11.17 2.68 -17.78
C TYR A 32 -11.13 4.15 -17.40
N ILE A 33 -10.32 4.93 -18.09
CA ILE A 33 -10.33 6.39 -17.97
C ILE A 33 -11.54 6.94 -18.71
N ASN A 34 -12.30 7.84 -18.11
CA ASN A 34 -13.46 8.47 -18.75
C ASN A 34 -13.02 9.38 -19.92
N GLU A 35 -13.96 9.72 -20.80
CA GLU A 35 -13.70 10.52 -22.00
C GLU A 35 -13.12 11.89 -21.66
N ALA A 36 -13.59 12.54 -20.60
CA ALA A 36 -13.09 13.82 -20.11
C ALA A 36 -11.70 13.75 -19.48
N ARG A 37 -11.16 12.53 -19.23
CA ARG A 37 -9.87 12.28 -18.57
C ARG A 37 -9.80 12.91 -17.16
N THR A 38 -10.91 12.87 -16.43
CA THR A 38 -11.05 13.42 -15.08
C THR A 38 -11.37 12.38 -14.04
N GLY A 39 -11.61 11.12 -14.45
CA GLY A 39 -12.01 10.04 -13.56
C GLY A 39 -12.04 8.69 -14.29
N PHE A 40 -12.69 7.72 -13.66
CA PHE A 40 -12.69 6.32 -14.12
C PHE A 40 -14.11 5.79 -14.28
N VAL A 41 -14.27 4.87 -15.23
CA VAL A 41 -15.48 4.10 -15.46
C VAL A 41 -15.19 2.65 -15.16
N GLU A 42 -15.90 2.07 -14.18
CA GLU A 42 -15.80 0.65 -13.85
C GLU A 42 -16.65 -0.20 -14.77
N LYS A 43 -16.07 -1.30 -15.28
CA LYS A 43 -16.77 -2.34 -16.02
C LYS A 43 -16.46 -3.71 -15.46
N LYS A 44 -17.48 -4.51 -15.21
CA LYS A 44 -17.33 -5.90 -14.78
C LYS A 44 -17.14 -6.80 -16.00
N ILE A 45 -16.09 -7.64 -15.94
CA ILE A 45 -15.78 -8.60 -16.99
C ILE A 45 -15.47 -9.99 -16.41
N THR A 46 -15.50 -10.98 -17.27
CA THR A 46 -14.97 -12.32 -16.98
C THR A 46 -13.71 -12.57 -17.80
N CYS A 47 -12.70 -13.23 -17.21
CA CYS A 47 -11.52 -13.70 -17.89
C CYS A 47 -11.71 -15.14 -18.39
N LYS A 48 -11.12 -15.45 -19.54
CA LYS A 48 -11.07 -16.79 -20.11
C LYS A 48 -9.81 -17.55 -19.67
N SER A 49 -8.77 -16.82 -19.35
CA SER A 49 -7.48 -17.34 -18.89
C SER A 49 -7.60 -17.99 -17.52
N LYS A 50 -6.75 -18.99 -17.24
CA LYS A 50 -6.82 -19.80 -16.02
C LYS A 50 -5.60 -19.61 -15.10
N THR A 51 -4.44 -19.22 -15.65
CA THR A 51 -3.25 -18.93 -14.83
C THR A 51 -3.23 -17.47 -14.41
N GLN A 52 -2.69 -17.17 -13.24
CA GLN A 52 -2.62 -15.81 -12.70
C GLN A 52 -1.94 -14.83 -13.70
N GLU A 53 -0.80 -15.21 -14.24
CA GLU A 53 -0.09 -14.42 -15.25
C GLU A 53 -0.93 -14.17 -16.52
N ALA A 54 -1.58 -15.20 -17.05
CA ALA A 54 -2.43 -15.07 -18.24
C ALA A 54 -3.68 -14.22 -17.98
N ILE A 55 -4.25 -14.28 -16.76
CA ILE A 55 -5.35 -13.41 -16.34
C ILE A 55 -4.89 -11.94 -16.31
N VAL A 56 -3.73 -11.65 -15.73
CA VAL A 56 -3.16 -10.30 -15.69
C VAL A 56 -2.93 -9.75 -17.09
N LYS A 57 -2.32 -10.53 -17.98
CA LYS A 57 -2.10 -10.15 -19.40
C LYS A 57 -3.42 -9.92 -20.14
N GLU A 58 -4.41 -10.82 -19.96
CA GLU A 58 -5.74 -10.68 -20.56
C GLU A 58 -6.46 -9.40 -20.06
N LEU A 59 -6.40 -9.11 -18.75
CA LEU A 59 -6.97 -7.89 -18.18
C LEU A 59 -6.33 -6.64 -18.74
N TYR A 60 -5.01 -6.62 -18.81
CA TYR A 60 -4.29 -5.47 -19.34
C TYR A 60 -4.57 -5.26 -20.83
N ASP A 61 -4.65 -6.34 -21.62
CA ASP A 61 -5.00 -6.26 -23.03
C ASP A 61 -6.42 -5.74 -23.27
N LYS A 62 -7.36 -6.03 -22.36
CA LYS A 62 -8.70 -5.44 -22.39
C LYS A 62 -8.67 -3.98 -21.96
N LEU A 63 -7.90 -3.62 -20.93
CA LEU A 63 -7.76 -2.26 -20.45
C LEU A 63 -7.17 -1.30 -21.52
N ARG A 64 -6.20 -1.78 -22.33
CA ARG A 64 -5.61 -0.95 -23.41
C ARG A 64 -6.52 -0.79 -24.63
N LYS A 65 -7.58 -1.55 -24.78
CA LYS A 65 -8.52 -1.41 -25.89
C LYS A 65 -9.59 -0.39 -25.56
N LEU A 66 -10.12 0.29 -26.58
CA LEU A 66 -11.33 1.09 -26.44
C LEU A 66 -12.46 0.19 -25.90
N SER A 67 -13.23 0.69 -24.95
CA SER A 67 -14.48 0.03 -24.61
C SER A 67 -15.41 0.03 -25.83
N ALA A 68 -16.24 -1.01 -25.96
CA ALA A 68 -17.14 -1.18 -27.12
C ALA A 68 -18.13 -0.01 -27.32
N ASP A 69 -18.35 0.81 -26.29
CA ASP A 69 -19.20 2.02 -26.32
C ASP A 69 -18.43 3.31 -26.63
N GLY A 70 -17.14 3.23 -26.92
CA GLY A 70 -16.30 4.37 -27.28
C GLY A 70 -16.00 5.36 -26.16
N THR A 71 -16.47 5.11 -24.93
CA THR A 71 -16.48 6.10 -23.86
C THR A 71 -15.18 6.22 -23.05
N SER A 72 -14.19 5.33 -23.27
CA SER A 72 -12.98 5.39 -22.43
C SER A 72 -11.80 4.58 -22.94
N LYS A 73 -10.59 5.09 -22.72
CA LYS A 73 -9.30 4.49 -23.07
C LYS A 73 -8.45 4.25 -21.83
N ALA A 74 -7.56 3.25 -21.88
CA ALA A 74 -6.32 3.35 -21.13
C ALA A 74 -5.50 4.56 -21.62
N PRO A 75 -4.65 5.18 -20.80
CA PRO A 75 -3.86 6.35 -21.22
C PRO A 75 -2.89 6.06 -22.36
N SER A 76 -2.61 4.77 -22.58
CA SER A 76 -1.68 4.35 -23.63
C SER A 76 -2.11 2.99 -24.21
N ASP A 77 -2.38 2.97 -25.49
CA ASP A 77 -2.69 1.77 -26.28
C ASP A 77 -1.42 1.07 -26.80
N TYR A 78 -0.27 1.74 -26.74
CA TYR A 78 1.02 1.24 -27.24
C TYR A 78 1.94 0.63 -26.14
N MET A 79 1.68 0.87 -24.86
CA MET A 79 2.46 0.25 -23.79
C MET A 79 2.18 -1.24 -23.72
N VAL A 80 3.23 -2.04 -23.75
CA VAL A 80 3.16 -3.52 -23.74
C VAL A 80 3.84 -4.03 -22.47
N ILE A 81 3.20 -4.99 -21.80
CA ILE A 81 3.83 -5.73 -20.71
C ILE A 81 4.86 -6.69 -21.30
N ASN A 82 6.12 -6.52 -20.90
CA ASN A 82 7.21 -7.43 -21.23
C ASN A 82 7.21 -8.64 -20.29
N ASP A 83 7.05 -8.38 -19.00
CA ASP A 83 7.16 -9.38 -17.97
C ASP A 83 6.16 -9.16 -16.83
N VAL A 84 5.71 -10.27 -16.23
CA VAL A 84 4.80 -10.32 -15.10
C VAL A 84 5.35 -11.28 -14.09
N ALA A 85 5.52 -10.83 -12.85
CA ALA A 85 5.80 -11.70 -11.72
C ALA A 85 4.79 -11.46 -10.59
N LEU A 86 4.48 -12.49 -9.82
CA LEU A 86 3.61 -12.41 -8.64
C LEU A 86 4.31 -13.08 -7.47
N GLU A 87 4.59 -12.32 -6.43
CA GLU A 87 5.27 -12.80 -5.24
C GLU A 87 4.62 -12.22 -3.99
N GLY A 88 4.19 -13.07 -3.08
CA GLY A 88 3.62 -12.67 -1.79
C GLY A 88 2.40 -11.73 -1.88
N GLY A 89 1.62 -11.77 -2.99
CA GLY A 89 0.49 -10.88 -3.24
C GLY A 89 0.88 -9.55 -3.91
N ILE A 90 2.17 -9.35 -4.20
CA ILE A 90 2.66 -8.20 -4.95
C ILE A 90 2.78 -8.60 -6.43
N LEU A 91 2.05 -7.88 -7.28
CA LEU A 91 2.12 -8.04 -8.73
C LEU A 91 3.16 -7.06 -9.30
N TYR A 92 4.21 -7.59 -9.88
CA TYR A 92 5.24 -6.84 -10.59
C TYR A 92 4.91 -6.79 -12.08
N LEU A 93 4.73 -5.60 -12.62
CA LEU A 93 4.45 -5.36 -14.03
C LEU A 93 5.61 -4.60 -14.66
N ASN A 94 6.32 -5.22 -15.59
CA ASN A 94 7.40 -4.59 -16.33
C ASN A 94 6.97 -4.27 -17.75
N PHE A 95 6.89 -2.97 -18.06
CA PHE A 95 6.54 -2.47 -19.40
C PHE A 95 7.79 -2.25 -20.25
N ALA A 96 7.65 -2.44 -21.57
CA ALA A 96 8.75 -2.24 -22.52
C ALA A 96 9.22 -0.78 -22.58
N SER A 97 8.27 0.15 -22.75
CA SER A 97 8.53 1.59 -22.85
C SER A 97 7.20 2.34 -22.89
N GLY A 98 7.28 3.67 -22.79
CA GLY A 98 6.16 4.57 -23.04
C GLY A 98 5.68 5.34 -21.82
N TYR A 99 5.93 4.86 -20.59
CA TYR A 99 5.52 5.53 -19.37
C TYR A 99 6.26 6.87 -19.17
N THR A 100 7.57 6.86 -19.33
CA THR A 100 8.41 8.07 -19.17
C THR A 100 7.99 9.19 -20.10
N GLY A 101 7.52 8.86 -21.32
CA GLY A 101 7.04 9.84 -22.32
C GLY A 101 5.65 10.40 -22.08
N LEU A 102 4.89 9.90 -21.11
CA LEU A 102 3.57 10.41 -20.75
C LEU A 102 3.65 11.76 -20.03
N SER A 103 2.62 12.60 -20.21
CA SER A 103 2.43 13.77 -19.33
C SER A 103 2.19 13.33 -17.88
N ASP A 104 2.46 14.19 -16.89
CA ASP A 104 2.26 13.85 -15.46
C ASP A 104 0.80 13.45 -15.17
N LYS A 105 -0.17 14.13 -15.80
CA LYS A 105 -1.58 13.75 -15.75
C LYS A 105 -1.81 12.35 -16.28
N ASP A 106 -1.22 12.00 -17.42
CA ASP A 106 -1.39 10.69 -18.03
C ASP A 106 -0.68 9.59 -17.25
N LYS A 107 0.48 9.89 -16.66
CA LYS A 107 1.17 9.01 -15.72
C LYS A 107 0.27 8.67 -14.51
N ALA A 108 -0.37 9.69 -13.93
CA ALA A 108 -1.28 9.49 -12.81
C ALA A 108 -2.50 8.63 -13.21
N LEU A 109 -3.16 8.96 -14.33
CA LEU A 109 -4.30 8.22 -14.85
C LEU A 109 -3.92 6.75 -15.18
N PHE A 110 -2.75 6.53 -15.79
CA PHE A 110 -2.24 5.19 -16.10
C PHE A 110 -2.04 4.36 -14.85
N ARG A 111 -1.30 4.90 -13.88
CA ARG A 111 -1.06 4.21 -12.59
C ARG A 111 -2.36 3.81 -11.92
N THR A 112 -3.31 4.75 -11.86
CA THR A 112 -4.61 4.52 -11.21
C THR A 112 -5.41 3.44 -11.93
N ALA A 113 -5.56 3.54 -13.26
CA ALA A 113 -6.31 2.58 -14.05
C ALA A 113 -5.75 1.16 -13.93
N VAL A 114 -4.42 1.02 -14.05
CA VAL A 114 -3.72 -0.27 -13.96
C VAL A 114 -3.83 -0.83 -12.54
N SER A 115 -3.50 -0.05 -11.53
CA SER A 115 -3.47 -0.54 -10.15
C SER A 115 -4.86 -0.91 -9.64
N LYS A 116 -5.89 -0.09 -9.91
CA LYS A 116 -7.28 -0.43 -9.54
C LYS A 116 -7.78 -1.69 -10.24
N THR A 117 -7.46 -1.83 -11.52
CA THR A 117 -7.85 -3.02 -12.29
C THR A 117 -7.17 -4.27 -11.75
N MET A 118 -5.86 -4.24 -11.51
CA MET A 118 -5.11 -5.40 -11.04
C MET A 118 -5.43 -5.75 -9.59
N SER A 119 -5.63 -4.75 -8.72
CA SER A 119 -6.05 -4.98 -7.32
C SER A 119 -7.51 -5.46 -7.18
N SER A 120 -8.25 -5.59 -8.27
CA SER A 120 -9.57 -6.25 -8.26
C SER A 120 -9.45 -7.79 -8.32
N LEU A 121 -8.24 -8.33 -8.50
CA LEU A 121 -7.95 -9.75 -8.46
C LEU A 121 -7.70 -10.20 -7.03
N ASP A 122 -8.34 -11.28 -6.59
CA ASP A 122 -8.26 -11.81 -5.22
C ASP A 122 -6.84 -12.18 -4.78
N PHE A 123 -5.95 -12.43 -5.73
CA PHE A 123 -4.56 -12.81 -5.49
C PHE A 123 -3.59 -11.63 -5.58
N VAL A 124 -4.07 -10.40 -5.89
CA VAL A 124 -3.25 -9.18 -6.00
C VAL A 124 -3.62 -8.21 -4.87
N GLU A 125 -2.67 -7.96 -4.00
CA GLU A 125 -2.80 -7.04 -2.89
C GLU A 125 -2.17 -5.68 -3.22
N TYR A 126 -1.02 -5.73 -3.89
CA TYR A 126 -0.29 -4.56 -4.36
C TYR A 126 0.19 -4.74 -5.80
N VAL A 127 0.38 -3.63 -6.48
CA VAL A 127 0.96 -3.57 -7.84
C VAL A 127 2.23 -2.73 -7.79
N ARG A 128 3.32 -3.23 -8.34
CA ARG A 128 4.54 -2.49 -8.57
C ARG A 128 4.84 -2.41 -10.06
N ILE A 129 5.08 -1.21 -10.56
CA ILE A 129 5.23 -0.95 -11.99
C ILE A 129 6.68 -0.61 -12.31
N TYR A 130 7.17 -1.21 -13.37
CA TYR A 130 8.51 -1.00 -13.93
C TYR A 130 8.41 -0.61 -15.40
N GLU A 131 9.38 0.13 -15.88
CA GLU A 131 9.64 0.39 -17.29
C GLU A 131 11.07 -0.02 -17.62
N ASN A 132 11.27 -0.93 -18.59
CA ASN A 132 12.59 -1.47 -18.95
C ASN A 132 13.40 -1.98 -17.75
N GLY A 133 12.75 -2.63 -16.80
CA GLY A 133 13.37 -3.18 -15.58
C GLY A 133 13.69 -2.16 -14.49
N SER A 134 13.43 -0.86 -14.70
CA SER A 134 13.57 0.19 -13.69
C SER A 134 12.23 0.55 -13.07
N PRO A 135 12.13 0.77 -11.75
CA PRO A 135 10.90 1.25 -11.13
C PRO A 135 10.46 2.58 -11.72
N ILE A 136 9.16 2.76 -11.90
CA ILE A 136 8.64 4.07 -12.33
C ILE A 136 8.79 5.10 -11.21
N THR A 137 9.04 6.36 -11.60
CA THR A 137 9.26 7.46 -10.68
C THR A 137 8.22 8.56 -10.85
N ASP A 138 8.10 9.41 -9.82
CA ASP A 138 7.37 10.67 -9.89
C ASP A 138 8.15 11.75 -10.68
N SER A 139 7.60 12.97 -10.74
CA SER A 139 8.25 14.12 -11.40
C SER A 139 9.57 14.56 -10.77
N ASN A 140 9.84 14.15 -9.54
CA ASN A 140 11.08 14.44 -8.81
C ASN A 140 12.09 13.29 -8.89
N GLY A 141 11.80 12.23 -9.67
CA GLY A 141 12.65 11.05 -9.78
C GLY A 141 12.56 10.09 -8.59
N VAL A 142 11.57 10.26 -7.71
CA VAL A 142 11.36 9.37 -6.57
C VAL A 142 10.53 8.17 -7.00
N ASP A 143 10.95 6.95 -6.59
CA ASP A 143 10.21 5.71 -6.84
C ASP A 143 8.77 5.82 -6.32
N ILE A 144 7.81 5.50 -7.17
CA ILE A 144 6.38 5.48 -6.82
C ILE A 144 6.06 4.41 -5.78
N GLY A 145 6.79 3.30 -5.77
CA GLY A 145 6.60 2.20 -4.83
C GLY A 145 5.42 1.30 -5.16
N LEU A 146 4.81 0.74 -4.12
CA LEU A 146 3.67 -0.18 -4.21
C LEU A 146 2.36 0.60 -4.28
N LEU A 147 1.46 0.14 -5.13
CA LEU A 147 0.16 0.75 -5.39
C LEU A 147 -0.97 -0.27 -5.13
N ASN A 148 -2.08 0.19 -4.60
CA ASN A 148 -3.31 -0.60 -4.45
C ASN A 148 -4.55 0.28 -4.68
N ASN A 149 -5.75 -0.25 -4.46
CA ASN A 149 -6.99 0.51 -4.60
C ASN A 149 -7.08 1.74 -3.69
N GLN A 150 -6.43 1.72 -2.53
CA GLN A 150 -6.43 2.81 -1.56
C GLN A 150 -5.40 3.90 -1.90
N SER A 151 -4.47 3.60 -2.81
CA SER A 151 -3.46 4.57 -3.26
C SER A 151 -4.05 5.70 -4.13
N PHE A 152 -5.35 5.66 -4.45
CA PHE A 152 -5.99 6.63 -5.34
C PHE A 152 -7.39 6.96 -4.83
N ILE A 153 -7.68 8.24 -4.56
CA ILE A 153 -9.05 8.72 -4.30
C ILE A 153 -9.79 8.90 -5.63
N THR A 154 -11.02 8.44 -5.68
CA THR A 154 -11.88 8.45 -6.88
C THR A 154 -13.02 9.45 -6.83
N ASP A 155 -13.18 10.18 -5.75
CA ASP A 155 -14.27 11.15 -5.63
C ASP A 155 -13.74 12.58 -5.80
N SER A 156 -14.01 13.12 -6.99
CA SER A 156 -13.76 14.51 -7.38
C SER A 156 -14.84 15.46 -6.83
N ASN A 157 -15.39 15.20 -5.66
CA ASN A 157 -16.28 16.11 -4.98
C ASN A 157 -15.80 16.31 -3.57
N SER A 158 -15.33 17.53 -3.34
CA SER A 158 -15.23 18.18 -2.05
C SER A 158 -13.85 18.23 -1.35
N ASP A 159 -13.74 19.22 -0.56
CA ASP A 159 -12.80 19.65 0.47
C ASP A 159 -12.29 18.56 1.46
N ASP A 160 -12.50 17.26 1.19
CA ASP A 160 -12.17 16.10 2.03
C ASP A 160 -10.89 15.35 1.59
N GLU A 161 -9.98 15.99 0.86
CA GLU A 161 -8.72 15.35 0.46
C GLU A 161 -7.71 15.23 1.61
N ILE A 162 -8.00 15.87 2.71
CA ILE A 162 -7.11 15.95 3.87
C ILE A 162 -7.65 15.08 5.00
N ASP A 163 -6.77 14.30 5.60
CA ASP A 163 -7.03 13.55 6.83
C ASP A 163 -6.07 14.00 7.93
N THR A 164 -6.42 13.68 9.17
CA THR A 164 -5.61 14.06 10.33
C THR A 164 -5.45 12.86 11.24
N THR A 165 -4.22 12.58 11.64
CA THR A 165 -3.88 11.53 12.61
C THR A 165 -3.08 12.09 13.76
N GLU A 166 -3.27 11.52 14.96
CA GLU A 166 -2.39 11.74 16.09
C GLU A 166 -1.37 10.60 16.15
N ALA A 167 -0.11 10.97 16.24
CA ALA A 167 0.97 9.99 16.35
C ALA A 167 2.02 10.45 17.36
N VAL A 168 2.68 9.48 18.01
CA VAL A 168 3.89 9.72 18.79
C VAL A 168 5.08 9.37 17.90
N ILE A 169 5.86 10.38 17.54
CA ILE A 169 7.08 10.20 16.77
C ILE A 169 8.25 10.11 17.74
N TYR A 170 9.00 9.01 17.66
CA TYR A 170 10.15 8.80 18.53
C TYR A 170 11.44 9.31 17.88
N TYR A 171 12.15 10.17 18.61
CA TYR A 171 13.46 10.70 18.26
C TYR A 171 14.49 10.29 19.31
N SER A 172 15.75 10.55 19.05
CA SER A 172 16.82 10.34 20.03
C SER A 172 16.86 11.47 21.04
N ASP A 173 17.20 11.17 22.27
CA ASP A 173 17.58 12.20 23.26
C ASP A 173 18.91 12.88 22.85
N SER A 174 19.30 13.92 23.61
CA SER A 174 20.51 14.69 23.32
C SER A 174 21.81 13.87 23.42
N VAL A 175 21.77 12.74 24.12
CA VAL A 175 22.93 11.85 24.30
C VAL A 175 23.05 10.83 23.16
N GLY A 176 21.94 10.40 22.56
CA GLY A 176 21.93 9.39 21.52
C GLY A 176 21.63 7.97 22.01
N SER A 177 21.20 7.83 23.25
CA SER A 177 21.07 6.53 23.93
C SER A 177 19.66 6.13 24.33
N SER A 178 18.69 7.04 24.19
CA SER A 178 17.30 6.80 24.57
C SER A 178 16.33 7.42 23.57
N LEU A 179 15.12 6.89 23.50
CA LEU A 179 14.03 7.45 22.73
C LEU A 179 13.22 8.47 23.53
N VAL A 180 12.84 9.56 22.87
CA VAL A 180 11.93 10.58 23.37
C VAL A 180 10.76 10.70 22.41
N GLY A 181 9.54 10.49 22.89
CA GLY A 181 8.32 10.58 22.09
C GLY A 181 7.81 12.01 21.99
N GLU A 182 7.59 12.51 20.78
CA GLU A 182 6.90 13.77 20.49
C GLU A 182 5.50 13.47 19.95
N LYS A 183 4.45 13.90 20.67
CA LYS A 183 3.08 13.84 20.17
C LYS A 183 2.88 14.87 19.09
N LYS A 184 2.38 14.44 17.93
CA LYS A 184 2.10 15.32 16.79
C LYS A 184 0.71 15.04 16.24
N THR A 185 -0.02 16.10 15.94
CA THR A 185 -1.20 16.05 15.06
C THR A 185 -0.70 16.27 13.64
N ILE A 186 -0.89 15.30 12.79
CA ILE A 186 -0.33 15.27 11.43
C ILE A 186 -1.49 15.30 10.45
N THR A 187 -1.51 16.34 9.64
CA THR A 187 -2.45 16.50 8.54
C THR A 187 -1.79 16.03 7.26
N TYR A 188 -2.46 15.19 6.50
CA TYR A 188 -1.91 14.59 5.28
C TYR A 188 -3.00 14.37 4.23
N ASP A 189 -2.58 14.26 2.98
CA ASP A 189 -3.43 13.89 1.87
C ASP A 189 -3.80 12.40 1.97
N LYS A 190 -5.09 12.08 1.93
CA LYS A 190 -5.62 10.70 1.99
C LYS A 190 -5.07 9.77 0.91
N ASN A 191 -4.53 10.33 -0.17
CA ASN A 191 -3.85 9.57 -1.23
C ASN A 191 -2.44 9.10 -0.84
N THR A 192 -1.91 9.61 0.26
CA THR A 192 -0.58 9.24 0.75
C THR A 192 -0.73 8.24 1.90
N PRO A 193 -0.12 7.05 1.84
CA PRO A 193 -0.11 6.13 2.97
C PRO A 193 0.36 6.86 4.24
N VAL A 194 -0.41 6.77 5.32
CA VAL A 194 -0.10 7.45 6.58
C VAL A 194 1.27 7.05 7.11
N GLU A 195 1.66 5.80 6.90
CA GLU A 195 2.99 5.29 7.27
C GLU A 195 4.12 6.07 6.58
N LYS A 196 3.94 6.42 5.29
CA LYS A 196 4.92 7.21 4.54
C LYS A 196 5.06 8.62 5.11
N VAL A 197 3.94 9.22 5.49
CA VAL A 197 3.92 10.56 6.11
C VAL A 197 4.63 10.53 7.47
N ILE A 198 4.34 9.53 8.28
CA ILE A 198 4.96 9.31 9.59
C ILE A 198 6.48 9.11 9.44
N LEU A 199 6.91 8.25 8.54
CA LEU A 199 8.34 8.03 8.26
C LEU A 199 9.04 9.31 7.80
N LYS A 200 8.34 10.15 7.03
CA LYS A 200 8.89 11.45 6.63
C LYS A 200 9.16 12.35 7.85
N HIS A 201 8.27 12.37 8.85
CA HIS A 201 8.52 13.11 10.09
C HIS A 201 9.75 12.60 10.86
N ILE A 202 10.00 11.27 10.87
CA ILE A 202 11.23 10.71 11.45
C ILE A 202 12.46 11.22 10.70
N ILE A 203 12.42 11.21 9.35
CA ILE A 203 13.51 11.67 8.48
C ILE A 203 13.73 13.18 8.61
N ASP A 204 12.66 13.96 8.67
CA ASP A 204 12.72 15.43 8.86
C ASP A 204 13.33 15.81 10.24
N GLY A 205 13.24 14.88 11.20
CA GLY A 205 13.83 15.03 12.54
C GLY A 205 12.98 15.86 13.51
N PRO A 206 13.46 16.02 14.75
CA PRO A 206 12.74 16.71 15.81
C PRO A 206 12.62 18.21 15.55
N SER A 207 11.54 18.81 16.06
CA SER A 207 11.25 20.25 15.87
C SER A 207 11.98 21.18 16.88
N GLY A 208 12.81 20.62 17.79
CA GLY A 208 13.50 21.38 18.83
C GLY A 208 13.84 20.54 20.06
N ASN A 209 13.98 21.17 21.21
CA ASN A 209 14.15 20.55 22.54
C ASN A 209 15.45 19.74 22.76
N GLY A 210 16.48 19.91 21.94
CA GLY A 210 17.76 19.21 22.10
C GLY A 210 17.71 17.73 21.71
N ASN A 211 16.58 17.24 21.20
CA ASN A 211 16.47 15.89 20.63
C ASN A 211 17.25 15.80 19.29
N LYS A 212 17.68 14.59 18.94
CA LYS A 212 18.45 14.33 17.73
C LYS A 212 17.68 13.49 16.74
N ARG A 213 18.07 13.57 15.47
CA ARG A 213 17.64 12.64 14.42
C ARG A 213 18.08 11.22 14.77
N THR A 214 17.28 10.26 14.37
CA THR A 214 17.58 8.83 14.51
C THR A 214 18.03 8.19 13.23
N VAL A 215 17.77 8.84 12.08
CA VAL A 215 18.12 8.38 10.74
C VAL A 215 18.78 9.50 9.94
N PRO A 216 19.55 9.18 8.88
CA PRO A 216 20.14 10.18 7.99
C PRO A 216 19.07 11.09 7.35
N SER A 217 19.38 12.40 7.21
CA SER A 217 18.46 13.37 6.61
C SER A 217 18.23 13.18 5.11
N ASN A 218 19.13 12.46 4.43
CA ASN A 218 19.04 12.11 3.02
C ASN A 218 18.44 10.72 2.78
N LEU A 219 17.94 10.06 3.83
CA LEU A 219 17.30 8.75 3.73
C LEU A 219 16.05 8.82 2.84
N ARG A 220 15.95 7.90 1.89
CA ARG A 220 14.80 7.81 1.00
C ARG A 220 13.94 6.59 1.32
N ILE A 221 12.64 6.80 1.36
CA ILE A 221 11.64 5.73 1.45
C ILE A 221 11.36 5.26 0.02
N LEU A 222 11.80 4.05 -0.33
CA LEU A 222 11.56 3.44 -1.63
C LEU A 222 10.15 2.87 -1.72
N SER A 223 9.67 2.24 -0.63
CA SER A 223 8.27 1.81 -0.51
C SER A 223 7.88 1.61 0.94
N VAL A 224 6.58 1.72 1.23
CA VAL A 224 5.99 1.34 2.52
C VAL A 224 4.60 0.76 2.28
N TYR A 225 4.27 -0.32 2.97
CA TYR A 225 2.94 -0.94 2.96
C TYR A 225 2.74 -1.81 4.18
N THR A 226 1.49 -1.99 4.60
CA THR A 226 1.12 -2.84 5.74
C THR A 226 0.35 -4.07 5.27
N LYS A 227 0.76 -5.26 5.72
CA LYS A 227 0.15 -6.54 5.40
C LYS A 227 0.05 -7.42 6.64
N LYS A 228 -1.17 -7.90 6.96
CA LYS A 228 -1.42 -8.80 8.10
C LYS A 228 -0.76 -8.33 9.40
N GLY A 229 -0.85 -7.03 9.69
CA GLY A 229 -0.29 -6.42 10.89
C GLY A 229 1.21 -6.18 10.87
N THR A 230 1.90 -6.46 9.77
CA THR A 230 3.32 -6.14 9.56
C THR A 230 3.45 -4.98 8.58
N CYS A 231 4.08 -3.88 9.00
CA CYS A 231 4.46 -2.78 8.13
C CYS A 231 5.83 -3.08 7.51
N TYR A 232 5.88 -3.15 6.20
CA TYR A 232 7.09 -3.34 5.41
C TYR A 232 7.59 -1.99 4.95
N VAL A 233 8.79 -1.63 5.38
CA VAL A 233 9.43 -0.36 5.02
C VAL A 233 10.70 -0.65 4.26
N ASN A 234 10.79 -0.16 3.02
CA ASN A 234 11.99 -0.29 2.19
C ASN A 234 12.67 1.07 2.04
N PHE A 235 13.88 1.16 2.55
CA PHE A 235 14.73 2.33 2.42
C PHE A 235 15.80 2.12 1.36
N ASP A 236 16.41 3.22 0.90
CA ASP A 236 17.65 3.13 0.12
C ASP A 236 18.84 2.81 1.02
N SER A 237 19.99 2.51 0.40
CA SER A 237 21.24 2.16 1.10
C SER A 237 21.75 3.24 2.08
N SER A 238 21.25 4.47 2.00
CA SER A 238 21.54 5.52 2.99
C SER A 238 21.15 5.14 4.41
N PHE A 239 20.21 4.20 4.59
CA PHE A 239 19.84 3.67 5.90
C PHE A 239 21.02 3.04 6.64
N LEU A 240 21.91 2.36 5.92
CA LEU A 240 23.09 1.71 6.48
C LEU A 240 24.17 2.72 6.90
N ASN A 241 24.10 3.97 6.41
CA ASN A 241 24.98 5.08 6.81
C ASN A 241 24.54 5.65 8.16
N SER A 242 24.72 4.88 9.20
CA SER A 242 24.25 5.22 10.55
C SER A 242 24.85 6.50 11.12
N LEU A 243 24.08 7.22 11.95
CA LEU A 243 24.56 8.38 12.70
C LEU A 243 25.49 7.90 13.82
N ALA A 244 26.73 8.40 13.84
CA ALA A 244 27.77 7.93 14.77
C ALA A 244 27.46 8.19 16.26
N ASP A 245 26.63 9.21 16.53
CA ASP A 245 26.28 9.67 17.87
C ASP A 245 24.88 9.21 18.34
N VAL A 246 24.28 8.24 17.65
CA VAL A 246 23.00 7.61 18.02
C VAL A 246 23.19 6.10 18.06
N SER A 247 22.72 5.43 19.11
CA SER A 247 22.85 3.97 19.22
C SER A 247 21.98 3.23 18.20
N ALA A 248 22.36 1.99 17.87
CA ALA A 248 21.68 1.20 16.85
C ALA A 248 20.23 0.87 17.22
N ASP A 249 19.97 0.54 18.50
CA ASP A 249 18.65 0.28 19.03
C ASP A 249 17.74 1.52 18.95
N VAL A 250 18.25 2.71 19.27
CA VAL A 250 17.52 3.98 19.11
C VAL A 250 17.14 4.22 17.65
N THR A 251 18.02 3.92 16.70
CA THR A 251 17.70 4.04 15.28
C THR A 251 16.57 3.08 14.87
N ILE A 252 16.70 1.79 15.18
CA ILE A 252 15.71 0.76 14.82
C ILE A 252 14.36 1.05 15.49
N TYR A 253 14.37 1.23 16.82
CA TYR A 253 13.11 1.39 17.57
C TYR A 253 12.46 2.77 17.41
N SER A 254 13.16 3.80 16.96
CA SER A 254 12.51 5.04 16.55
C SER A 254 11.52 4.81 15.39
N ILE A 255 11.85 3.94 14.45
CA ILE A 255 10.99 3.56 13.32
C ILE A 255 9.91 2.60 13.79
N VAL A 256 10.31 1.51 14.46
CA VAL A 256 9.42 0.43 14.89
C VAL A 256 8.34 0.94 15.84
N ASP A 257 8.72 1.62 16.91
CA ASP A 257 7.79 2.07 17.96
C ASP A 257 6.85 3.17 17.45
N THR A 258 7.35 4.03 16.56
CA THR A 258 6.52 5.04 15.91
C THR A 258 5.46 4.39 15.03
N LEU A 259 5.83 3.48 14.14
CA LEU A 259 4.90 2.81 13.22
C LEU A 259 3.94 1.87 13.96
N CYS A 260 4.41 1.11 14.95
CA CYS A 260 3.56 0.28 15.80
C CYS A 260 2.62 1.10 16.71
N GLY A 261 2.78 2.42 16.76
CA GLY A 261 1.82 3.34 17.38
C GLY A 261 0.57 3.56 16.52
N LEU A 262 0.62 3.25 15.24
CA LEU A 262 -0.52 3.35 14.32
C LEU A 262 -1.44 2.14 14.46
N SER A 263 -2.74 2.37 14.25
CA SER A 263 -3.73 1.30 14.29
C SER A 263 -3.46 0.23 13.21
N GLY A 264 -3.53 -1.03 13.60
CA GLY A 264 -3.38 -2.16 12.68
C GLY A 264 -1.93 -2.61 12.44
N ILE A 265 -0.92 -1.92 12.98
CA ILE A 265 0.50 -2.30 12.85
C ILE A 265 0.99 -2.91 14.18
N GLN A 266 1.42 -4.16 14.12
CA GLN A 266 1.97 -4.91 15.24
C GLN A 266 3.48 -5.08 15.15
N ARG A 267 4.02 -5.13 13.93
CA ARG A 267 5.43 -5.37 13.63
C ARG A 267 5.89 -4.54 12.45
N VAL A 268 7.18 -4.32 12.36
CA VAL A 268 7.82 -3.60 11.25
C VAL A 268 8.94 -4.42 10.65
N GLN A 269 8.87 -4.70 9.36
CA GLN A 269 9.93 -5.28 8.57
C GLN A 269 10.70 -4.16 7.86
N ILE A 270 11.95 -3.96 8.25
CA ILE A 270 12.85 -3.01 7.59
C ILE A 270 13.57 -3.75 6.46
N MET A 271 13.61 -3.12 5.30
CA MET A 271 14.33 -3.58 4.11
C MET A 271 15.22 -2.46 3.58
N VAL A 272 16.31 -2.83 2.91
CA VAL A 272 17.21 -1.89 2.24
C VAL A 272 17.39 -2.34 0.79
N ASP A 273 17.11 -1.42 -0.15
CA ASP A 273 17.14 -1.70 -1.59
C ASP A 273 16.38 -2.98 -1.99
N GLY A 274 15.24 -3.23 -1.30
CA GLY A 274 14.35 -4.37 -1.56
C GLY A 274 14.74 -5.68 -0.87
N SER A 275 15.84 -5.72 -0.12
CA SER A 275 16.28 -6.90 0.63
C SER A 275 16.18 -6.69 2.14
N SER A 276 15.79 -7.72 2.86
CA SER A 276 15.88 -7.80 4.32
C SER A 276 17.14 -8.54 4.81
N ASP A 277 17.97 -9.06 3.89
CA ASP A 277 19.20 -9.79 4.22
C ASP A 277 20.36 -8.83 4.49
N TRP A 278 20.19 -8.00 5.51
CA TRP A 278 21.17 -7.02 5.98
C TRP A 278 21.33 -7.06 7.49
N ASN A 279 22.54 -6.72 7.96
CA ASN A 279 22.80 -6.43 9.35
C ASN A 279 23.04 -4.92 9.53
N PHE A 280 22.24 -4.30 10.40
CA PHE A 280 22.45 -2.90 10.76
C PHE A 280 23.45 -2.82 11.91
N ARG A 281 24.62 -2.18 11.67
CA ARG A 281 25.73 -2.06 12.63
C ARG A 281 26.15 -3.40 13.25
N GLU A 282 26.20 -4.48 12.47
CA GLU A 282 26.60 -5.84 12.90
C GLU A 282 25.76 -6.46 14.03
N SER A 283 24.91 -5.66 14.71
CA SER A 283 24.17 -6.07 15.91
C SER A 283 22.69 -6.36 15.65
N TYR A 284 22.09 -5.75 14.61
CA TYR A 284 20.67 -5.86 14.32
C TYR A 284 20.44 -6.49 12.94
N SER A 285 19.99 -7.74 12.94
CA SER A 285 19.59 -8.40 11.69
C SER A 285 18.25 -7.84 11.22
N LEU A 286 18.17 -7.45 9.95
CA LEU A 286 16.92 -6.99 9.34
C LEU A 286 16.11 -8.14 8.71
N SER A 287 16.55 -9.40 8.86
CA SER A 287 15.91 -10.56 8.23
C SER A 287 14.51 -10.87 8.78
N GLU A 288 14.21 -10.45 10.01
CA GLU A 288 12.94 -10.70 10.69
C GLU A 288 12.27 -9.37 11.08
N PRO A 289 10.92 -9.34 11.13
CA PRO A 289 10.19 -8.16 11.59
C PRO A 289 10.43 -7.87 13.07
N TYR A 290 10.59 -6.62 13.41
CA TYR A 290 10.68 -6.13 14.79
C TYR A 290 9.31 -5.87 15.38
N GLU A 291 9.11 -6.26 16.64
CA GLU A 291 7.95 -5.89 17.46
C GLU A 291 8.25 -4.62 18.25
N ARG A 292 7.20 -3.95 18.71
CA ARG A 292 7.31 -2.76 19.55
C ARG A 292 8.11 -3.06 20.82
N ASN A 293 9.06 -2.16 21.16
CA ASN A 293 9.87 -2.25 22.37
C ASN A 293 10.12 -0.87 22.98
N LEU A 294 9.42 -0.55 24.06
CA LEU A 294 9.51 0.73 24.74
C LEU A 294 10.59 0.79 25.83
N ASP A 295 11.46 -0.20 25.94
CA ASP A 295 12.50 -0.26 26.99
C ASP A 295 13.51 0.88 26.84
N SER A 296 13.79 1.31 25.61
CA SER A 296 14.68 2.45 25.33
C SER A 296 13.98 3.81 25.43
N VAL A 297 12.68 3.86 25.71
CA VAL A 297 11.92 5.12 25.82
C VAL A 297 12.15 5.75 27.19
N LYS A 298 12.59 7.00 27.16
CA LYS A 298 12.81 7.79 28.39
C LYS A 298 11.48 8.04 29.10
N LYS A 299 11.36 7.58 30.34
CA LYS A 299 10.18 7.86 31.18
C LYS A 299 10.18 9.34 31.55
N GLU A 300 9.09 10.03 31.26
CA GLU A 300 8.86 11.37 31.80
C GLU A 300 8.87 11.29 33.34
N LYS A 301 9.62 12.20 33.98
CA LYS A 301 9.66 12.31 35.43
C LYS A 301 8.50 13.14 35.92
#